data_f5aa7125e2abd84051720c912896f6c5
#
_entry.id   f5aa7125e2abd84051720c912896f6c5
#
_cell.length_a   1.000
_cell.length_b   1.000
_cell.length_c   1.000
_cell.angle_alpha   90.00
_cell.angle_beta   90.00
_cell.angle_gamma   90.00
#
_symmetry.space_group_name_H-M   'P 1'
#
loop_
_entity.id
_entity.type
_entity.pdbx_description
1 polymer ?
#
loop_
_entity_poly.entity_id
_entity_poly.type
_entity_poly.pdbx_seq_one_letter_code
_entity_poly.pdbx_strand_id
1 'polypeptide(L)'
;LYQIDLTMQNKTSKRYGLESLTEAIRQARLAKGWSQRDLSARAHLTQAQISRIENGEVDMQVSTLIELARSLDLDLQLVPRNALVAVEAAVRSAEERSDERSARNLLSTLRRLAEEAERAEPEREDIASIASTLRDLEPQASAFRGPFLIADLERLKTNLEGFLTYPPASRPRHAKPIRDAAAWLKQLRNTLMHAPHAERPAYSLDDED
;
A
#
# COMPACT_ATOMS: atom_id res chain seq x y z
N LEU A 1 -3.52 -50.18 -20.48
CA LEU A 1 -2.50 -49.24 -21.01
C LEU A 1 -3.04 -47.83 -20.88
N TYR A 2 -2.73 -47.16 -19.76
CA TYR A 2 -2.99 -45.75 -19.63
C TYR A 2 -1.78 -44.98 -20.15
N GLN A 3 -1.90 -44.39 -21.32
CA GLN A 3 -0.95 -43.46 -21.88
C GLN A 3 -1.23 -42.10 -21.21
N ILE A 4 -0.48 -41.80 -20.18
CA ILE A 4 -0.53 -40.46 -19.54
C ILE A 4 0.16 -39.50 -20.50
N ASP A 5 -0.59 -38.58 -21.03
CA ASP A 5 -0.13 -37.57 -21.98
C ASP A 5 0.82 -36.58 -21.25
N LEU A 6 2.12 -36.83 -21.39
CA LEU A 6 3.22 -36.00 -20.84
C LEU A 6 3.21 -34.57 -21.38
N THR A 7 2.44 -34.28 -22.41
CA THR A 7 2.30 -32.93 -22.98
C THR A 7 1.43 -32.01 -22.11
N MET A 8 0.46 -32.55 -21.37
CA MET A 8 -0.42 -31.79 -20.50
C MET A 8 0.31 -31.35 -19.21
N GLN A 9 1.17 -32.18 -18.63
CA GLN A 9 1.93 -31.85 -17.43
C GLN A 9 2.95 -30.74 -17.69
N ASN A 10 3.56 -30.70 -18.87
CA ASN A 10 4.53 -29.66 -19.24
C ASN A 10 3.87 -28.29 -19.50
N LYS A 11 2.63 -28.26 -19.98
CA LYS A 11 1.84 -27.02 -20.16
C LYS A 11 1.39 -26.42 -18.83
N THR A 12 1.02 -27.24 -17.86
CA THR A 12 0.53 -26.79 -16.54
C THR A 12 1.71 -26.23 -15.71
N SER A 13 2.87 -26.88 -15.73
CA SER A 13 4.07 -26.41 -15.02
C SER A 13 4.63 -25.09 -15.59
N LYS A 14 4.58 -24.90 -16.91
CA LYS A 14 4.94 -23.62 -17.56
C LYS A 14 3.99 -22.48 -17.20
N ARG A 15 2.71 -22.76 -16.95
CA ARG A 15 1.72 -21.74 -16.56
C ARG A 15 1.97 -21.18 -15.17
N TYR A 16 2.29 -21.99 -14.16
CA TYR A 16 2.48 -21.52 -12.79
C TYR A 16 3.62 -20.48 -12.63
N GLY A 17 4.71 -20.65 -13.35
CA GLY A 17 5.81 -19.66 -13.31
C GLY A 17 5.46 -18.36 -14.04
N LEU A 18 4.65 -18.42 -15.08
CA LEU A 18 4.20 -17.25 -15.82
C LEU A 18 3.11 -16.47 -15.07
N GLU A 19 2.21 -17.16 -14.39
CA GLU A 19 1.11 -16.54 -13.64
C GLU A 19 1.61 -15.62 -12.52
N SER A 20 2.62 -16.04 -11.75
CA SER A 20 3.21 -15.21 -10.72
C SER A 20 3.88 -13.95 -11.28
N LEU A 21 4.55 -14.09 -12.42
CA LEU A 21 5.24 -12.99 -13.10
C LEU A 21 4.25 -11.99 -13.70
N THR A 22 3.21 -12.47 -14.38
CA THR A 22 2.19 -11.62 -15.00
C THR A 22 1.36 -10.89 -13.96
N GLU A 23 1.06 -11.55 -12.83
CA GLU A 23 0.39 -10.90 -11.70
C GLU A 23 1.29 -9.84 -11.04
N ALA A 24 2.59 -10.08 -10.88
CA ALA A 24 3.53 -9.07 -10.37
C ALA A 24 3.56 -7.82 -11.25
N ILE A 25 3.60 -7.99 -12.57
CA ILE A 25 3.53 -6.87 -13.54
C ILE A 25 2.22 -6.10 -13.38
N ARG A 26 1.09 -6.81 -13.31
CA ARG A 26 -0.23 -6.21 -13.15
C ARG A 26 -0.35 -5.44 -11.84
N GLN A 27 0.09 -6.00 -10.73
CA GLN A 27 0.06 -5.35 -9.42
C GLN A 27 0.95 -4.11 -9.38
N ALA A 28 2.15 -4.16 -9.95
CA ALA A 28 3.04 -3.01 -10.04
C ALA A 28 2.41 -1.87 -10.87
N ARG A 29 1.72 -2.18 -11.97
CA ARG A 29 0.97 -1.20 -12.75
C ARG A 29 -0.16 -0.57 -11.94
N LEU A 30 -0.95 -1.40 -11.26
CA LEU A 30 -2.08 -0.92 -10.45
C LEU A 30 -1.60 -0.06 -9.27
N ALA A 31 -0.49 -0.42 -8.63
CA ALA A 31 0.12 0.37 -7.56
C ALA A 31 0.53 1.78 -8.01
N LYS A 32 0.89 1.93 -9.32
CA LYS A 32 1.16 3.24 -9.92
C LYS A 32 -0.10 3.98 -10.38
N GLY A 33 -1.30 3.41 -10.23
CA GLY A 33 -2.55 3.97 -10.72
C GLY A 33 -2.67 4.00 -12.24
N TRP A 34 -1.88 3.19 -12.96
CA TRP A 34 -1.86 3.22 -14.42
C TRP A 34 -2.87 2.28 -15.04
N SER A 35 -3.50 2.74 -16.15
CA SER A 35 -4.24 1.87 -17.04
C SER A 35 -3.28 1.02 -17.91
N GLN A 36 -3.78 -0.03 -18.55
CA GLN A 36 -3.00 -0.79 -19.52
C GLN A 36 -2.50 0.09 -20.68
N ARG A 37 -3.25 1.15 -21.02
CA ARG A 37 -2.89 2.10 -22.03
C ARG A 37 -1.72 2.99 -21.60
N ASP A 38 -1.70 3.41 -20.33
CA ASP A 38 -0.59 4.18 -19.79
C ASP A 38 0.71 3.38 -19.78
N LEU A 39 0.64 2.09 -19.36
CA LEU A 39 1.78 1.20 -19.41
C LEU A 39 2.25 0.93 -20.84
N SER A 40 1.33 0.74 -21.79
CA SER A 40 1.68 0.51 -23.20
C SER A 40 2.47 1.67 -23.79
N ALA A 41 2.09 2.90 -23.48
CA ALA A 41 2.80 4.10 -23.96
C ALA A 41 4.23 4.21 -23.39
N ARG A 42 4.45 3.73 -22.16
CA ARG A 42 5.78 3.79 -21.49
C ARG A 42 6.70 2.64 -21.87
N ALA A 43 6.13 1.46 -22.05
CA ALA A 43 6.87 0.25 -22.39
C ALA A 43 7.04 0.04 -23.92
N HIS A 44 6.61 0.99 -24.73
CA HIS A 44 6.64 0.91 -26.21
C HIS A 44 5.97 -0.36 -26.77
N LEU A 45 4.93 -0.84 -26.08
CA LEU A 45 4.10 -1.99 -26.48
C LEU A 45 2.70 -1.51 -26.85
N THR A 46 1.94 -2.32 -27.55
CA THR A 46 0.52 -2.03 -27.76
C THR A 46 -0.30 -2.40 -26.53
N GLN A 47 -1.45 -1.74 -26.30
CA GLN A 47 -2.35 -2.08 -25.21
C GLN A 47 -2.82 -3.54 -25.27
N ALA A 48 -3.05 -4.07 -26.50
CA ALA A 48 -3.41 -5.48 -26.71
C ALA A 48 -2.29 -6.43 -26.27
N GLN A 49 -1.01 -6.07 -26.48
CA GLN A 49 0.12 -6.85 -25.99
C GLN A 49 0.17 -6.85 -24.45
N ILE A 50 0.01 -5.67 -23.81
CA ILE A 50 -0.05 -5.57 -22.34
C ILE A 50 -1.18 -6.45 -21.80
N SER A 51 -2.38 -6.37 -22.37
CA SER A 51 -3.52 -7.21 -21.95
C SER A 51 -3.21 -8.70 -22.03
N ARG A 52 -2.64 -9.16 -23.15
CA ARG A 52 -2.28 -10.57 -23.33
C ARG A 52 -1.16 -11.04 -22.41
N ILE A 53 -0.21 -10.15 -22.11
CA ILE A 53 0.86 -10.42 -21.14
C ILE A 53 0.28 -10.56 -19.73
N GLU A 54 -0.53 -9.62 -19.28
CA GLU A 54 -1.15 -9.65 -17.94
C GLU A 54 -2.12 -10.84 -17.75
N ASN A 55 -2.72 -11.32 -18.82
CA ASN A 55 -3.58 -12.51 -18.81
C ASN A 55 -2.79 -13.83 -18.92
N GLY A 56 -1.47 -13.78 -19.09
CA GLY A 56 -0.65 -14.98 -19.27
C GLY A 56 -0.89 -15.73 -20.59
N GLU A 57 -1.42 -15.03 -21.61
CA GLU A 57 -1.79 -15.62 -22.89
C GLU A 57 -0.62 -15.75 -23.87
N VAL A 58 0.50 -15.07 -23.57
CA VAL A 58 1.69 -15.03 -24.43
C VAL A 58 2.95 -15.37 -23.66
N ASP A 59 3.83 -16.12 -24.30
CA ASP A 59 5.20 -16.29 -23.83
C ASP A 59 6.00 -15.06 -24.24
N MET A 60 6.61 -14.40 -23.26
CA MET A 60 7.25 -13.11 -23.41
C MET A 60 8.76 -13.27 -23.59
N GLN A 61 9.34 -12.55 -24.53
CA GLN A 61 10.80 -12.51 -24.64
C GLN A 61 11.40 -11.84 -23.40
N VAL A 62 12.57 -12.31 -22.97
CA VAL A 62 13.27 -11.77 -21.79
C VAL A 62 13.58 -10.26 -21.96
N SER A 63 13.93 -9.81 -23.16
CA SER A 63 14.13 -8.40 -23.46
C SER A 63 12.88 -7.56 -23.18
N THR A 64 11.72 -8.03 -23.66
CA THR A 64 10.43 -7.36 -23.41
C THR A 64 10.09 -7.34 -21.92
N LEU A 65 10.35 -8.43 -21.21
CA LEU A 65 10.17 -8.50 -19.76
C LEU A 65 11.03 -7.48 -19.01
N ILE A 66 12.31 -7.34 -19.39
CA ILE A 66 13.23 -6.37 -18.77
C ILE A 66 12.75 -4.93 -19.02
N GLU A 67 12.34 -4.61 -20.24
CA GLU A 67 11.81 -3.27 -20.58
C GLU A 67 10.52 -2.95 -19.81
N LEU A 68 9.63 -3.94 -19.72
CA LEU A 68 8.38 -3.81 -18.97
C LEU A 68 8.64 -3.64 -17.47
N ALA A 69 9.53 -4.44 -16.88
CA ALA A 69 9.92 -4.33 -15.49
C ALA A 69 10.51 -2.93 -15.19
N ARG A 70 11.44 -2.44 -16.02
CA ARG A 70 12.02 -1.10 -15.86
C ARG A 70 10.98 0.02 -15.94
N SER A 71 10.00 -0.10 -16.84
CA SER A 71 8.91 0.87 -16.93
C SER A 71 8.06 0.93 -15.66
N LEU A 72 8.06 -0.15 -14.89
CA LEU A 72 7.33 -0.30 -13.62
C LEU A 72 8.21 -0.04 -12.38
N ASP A 73 9.46 0.42 -12.55
CA ASP A 73 10.47 0.55 -11.49
C ASP A 73 10.78 -0.79 -10.79
N LEU A 74 10.69 -1.89 -11.55
CA LEU A 74 11.09 -3.23 -11.12
C LEU A 74 12.43 -3.62 -11.74
N ASP A 75 13.16 -4.49 -11.08
CA ASP A 75 14.37 -5.13 -11.61
C ASP A 75 14.20 -6.66 -11.64
N LEU A 76 14.76 -7.29 -12.67
CA LEU A 76 14.72 -8.75 -12.82
C LEU A 76 16.02 -9.35 -12.33
N GLN A 77 15.94 -10.19 -11.31
CA GLN A 77 17.09 -10.85 -10.73
C GLN A 77 16.92 -12.37 -10.67
N LEU A 78 18.01 -13.11 -10.94
CA LEU A 78 18.07 -14.55 -10.76
C LEU A 78 18.61 -14.85 -9.37
N VAL A 79 17.76 -15.46 -8.53
CA VAL A 79 18.10 -15.79 -7.15
C VAL A 79 18.32 -17.30 -7.02
N PRO A 80 19.43 -17.78 -6.43
CA PRO A 80 19.60 -19.18 -6.10
C PRO A 80 18.44 -19.67 -5.19
N ARG A 81 17.93 -20.88 -5.43
CA ARG A 81 16.78 -21.41 -4.68
C ARG A 81 16.99 -21.44 -3.16
N ASN A 82 18.21 -21.70 -2.71
CA ASN A 82 18.58 -21.71 -1.30
C ASN A 82 18.58 -20.32 -0.65
N ALA A 83 18.63 -19.25 -1.44
CA ALA A 83 18.58 -17.86 -0.95
C ALA A 83 17.18 -17.24 -1.05
N LEU A 84 16.19 -17.94 -1.65
CA LEU A 84 14.87 -17.38 -1.94
C LEU A 84 14.16 -16.86 -0.69
N VAL A 85 14.14 -17.66 0.39
CA VAL A 85 13.49 -17.28 1.66
C VAL A 85 14.13 -16.01 2.25
N ALA A 86 15.46 -15.88 2.18
CA ALA A 86 16.14 -14.70 2.68
C ALA A 86 15.84 -13.45 1.84
N VAL A 87 15.75 -13.60 0.51
CA VAL A 87 15.36 -12.50 -0.39
C VAL A 87 13.92 -12.08 -0.14
N GLU A 88 12.98 -13.01 -0.04
CA GLU A 88 11.58 -12.71 0.27
C GLU A 88 11.43 -11.97 1.61
N ALA A 89 12.16 -12.40 2.64
CA ALA A 89 12.18 -11.72 3.93
C ALA A 89 12.74 -10.30 3.82
N ALA A 90 13.83 -10.10 3.05
CA ALA A 90 14.43 -8.80 2.84
C ALA A 90 13.49 -7.85 2.07
N VAL A 91 12.82 -8.33 1.02
CA VAL A 91 11.83 -7.56 0.25
C VAL A 91 10.69 -7.14 1.16
N ARG A 92 10.09 -8.08 1.89
CA ARG A 92 9.01 -7.78 2.85
C ARG A 92 9.42 -6.73 3.88
N SER A 93 10.61 -6.86 4.45
CA SER A 93 11.12 -5.87 5.41
C SER A 93 11.37 -4.50 4.78
N ALA A 94 11.72 -4.44 3.50
CA ALA A 94 11.89 -3.19 2.78
C ALA A 94 10.54 -2.51 2.50
N GLU A 95 9.54 -3.29 2.10
CA GLU A 95 8.16 -2.83 1.91
C GLU A 95 7.56 -2.30 3.21
N GLU A 96 7.67 -3.04 4.31
CA GLU A 96 7.20 -2.62 5.62
C GLU A 96 7.83 -1.29 6.08
N ARG A 97 9.14 -1.11 5.86
CA ARG A 97 9.82 0.16 6.17
C ARG A 97 9.39 1.31 5.26
N SER A 98 9.08 1.01 4.00
CA SER A 98 8.56 2.00 3.05
C SER A 98 7.16 2.47 3.45
N ASP A 99 6.29 1.52 3.78
CA ASP A 99 4.92 1.78 4.23
C ASP A 99 4.90 2.58 5.53
N GLU A 100 5.72 2.20 6.51
CA GLU A 100 5.86 2.93 7.76
C GLU A 100 6.33 4.37 7.54
N ARG A 101 7.30 4.58 6.65
CA ARG A 101 7.80 5.92 6.30
C ARG A 101 6.71 6.75 5.64
N SER A 102 5.96 6.17 4.72
CA SER A 102 4.83 6.82 4.04
C SER A 102 3.72 7.19 5.02
N ALA A 103 3.35 6.27 5.91
CA ALA A 103 2.37 6.51 6.96
C ALA A 103 2.83 7.63 7.92
N ARG A 104 4.09 7.63 8.33
CA ARG A 104 4.66 8.67 9.20
C ARG A 104 4.63 10.05 8.54
N ASN A 105 5.00 10.14 7.27
CA ASN A 105 4.96 11.39 6.50
C ASN A 105 3.52 11.91 6.35
N LEU A 106 2.57 11.01 6.11
CA LEU A 106 1.15 11.37 5.99
C LEU A 106 0.59 11.85 7.32
N LEU A 107 0.85 11.15 8.43
CA LEU A 107 0.42 11.54 9.77
C LEU A 107 1.01 12.90 10.18
N SER A 108 2.30 13.15 9.93
CA SER A 108 2.92 14.43 10.22
C SER A 108 2.32 15.58 9.40
N THR A 109 1.99 15.33 8.14
CA THR A 109 1.30 16.28 7.27
C THR A 109 -0.10 16.58 7.79
N LEU A 110 -0.86 15.54 8.15
CA LEU A 110 -2.19 15.67 8.72
C LEU A 110 -2.18 16.45 10.04
N ARG A 111 -1.23 16.16 10.92
CA ARG A 111 -1.07 16.90 12.18
C ARG A 111 -0.85 18.40 11.92
N ARG A 112 0.07 18.74 11.02
CA ARG A 112 0.32 20.15 10.65
C ARG A 112 -0.94 20.84 10.11
N LEU A 113 -1.69 20.18 9.23
CA LEU A 113 -2.95 20.71 8.69
C LEU A 113 -4.01 20.88 9.77
N ALA A 114 -4.12 19.93 10.69
CA ALA A 114 -5.08 19.98 11.79
C ALA A 114 -4.76 21.10 12.78
N GLU A 115 -3.48 21.30 13.12
CA GLU A 115 -3.01 22.41 13.96
C GLU A 115 -3.21 23.78 13.30
N GLU A 116 -3.08 23.86 11.97
CA GLU A 116 -3.39 25.07 11.21
C GLU A 116 -4.88 25.36 11.19
N ALA A 117 -5.71 24.33 11.03
CA ALA A 117 -7.18 24.45 11.10
C ALA A 117 -7.66 24.82 12.49
N GLU A 118 -7.06 24.27 13.57
CA GLU A 118 -7.34 24.61 14.96
C GLU A 118 -7.02 26.10 15.26
N ARG A 119 -5.91 26.61 14.74
CA ARG A 119 -5.56 28.04 14.85
C ARG A 119 -6.52 28.94 14.08
N ALA A 120 -7.06 28.46 12.95
CA ALA A 120 -8.02 29.21 12.14
C ALA A 120 -9.42 29.27 12.76
N GLU A 121 -9.83 28.24 13.50
CA GLU A 121 -11.13 28.16 14.18
C GLU A 121 -11.00 27.47 15.56
N PRO A 122 -10.49 28.18 16.59
CA PRO A 122 -10.19 27.58 17.91
C PRO A 122 -11.43 27.09 18.67
N GLU A 123 -12.60 27.61 18.35
CA GLU A 123 -13.89 27.23 18.97
C GLU A 123 -14.41 25.85 18.49
N ARG A 124 -13.73 25.24 17.53
CA ARG A 124 -14.19 23.98 16.92
C ARG A 124 -13.57 22.76 17.61
N GLU A 125 -14.37 22.15 18.49
CA GLU A 125 -14.00 20.94 19.23
C GLU A 125 -13.65 19.75 18.33
N ASP A 126 -14.31 19.60 17.17
CA ASP A 126 -14.04 18.52 16.23
C ASP A 126 -12.63 18.62 15.62
N ILE A 127 -12.17 19.84 15.30
CA ILE A 127 -10.82 20.10 14.80
C ILE A 127 -9.78 19.90 15.89
N ALA A 128 -10.01 20.44 17.09
CA ALA A 128 -9.13 20.22 18.25
C ALA A 128 -8.99 18.74 18.59
N SER A 129 -10.10 17.98 18.49
CA SER A 129 -10.10 16.52 18.66
C SER A 129 -9.25 15.82 17.58
N ILE A 130 -9.33 16.23 16.32
CA ILE A 130 -8.47 15.69 15.24
C ILE A 130 -7.00 15.97 15.56
N ALA A 131 -6.63 17.20 15.88
CA ALA A 131 -5.25 17.58 16.15
C ALA A 131 -4.66 16.81 17.35
N SER A 132 -5.42 16.67 18.43
CA SER A 132 -4.97 15.89 19.60
C SER A 132 -4.82 14.41 19.28
N THR A 133 -5.80 13.83 18.55
CA THR A 133 -5.77 12.39 18.20
C THR A 133 -4.61 12.07 17.25
N LEU A 134 -4.31 12.93 16.28
CA LEU A 134 -3.16 12.75 15.39
C LEU A 134 -1.81 12.81 16.13
N ARG A 135 -1.70 13.64 17.18
CA ARG A 135 -0.52 13.64 18.06
C ARG A 135 -0.32 12.31 18.77
N ASP A 136 -1.42 11.70 19.23
CA ASP A 136 -1.38 10.38 19.90
C ASP A 136 -1.03 9.25 18.92
N LEU A 137 -1.43 9.37 17.65
CA LEU A 137 -1.25 8.35 16.61
C LEU A 137 0.12 8.42 15.92
N GLU A 138 0.75 9.58 15.81
CA GLU A 138 2.02 9.76 15.10
C GLU A 138 3.14 8.82 15.59
N PRO A 139 3.34 8.58 16.90
CA PRO A 139 4.33 7.62 17.37
C PRO A 139 4.06 6.17 16.96
N GLN A 140 2.83 5.87 16.56
CA GLN A 140 2.38 4.53 16.19
C GLN A 140 2.30 4.33 14.67
N ALA A 141 3.05 5.11 13.89
CA ALA A 141 3.05 5.05 12.43
C ALA A 141 3.27 3.64 11.86
N SER A 142 4.01 2.78 12.56
CA SER A 142 4.24 1.38 12.20
C SER A 142 2.98 0.50 12.25
N ALA A 143 1.94 0.92 12.98
CA ALA A 143 0.66 0.22 13.02
C ALA A 143 -0.26 0.53 11.83
N PHE A 144 0.08 1.58 11.06
CA PHE A 144 -0.70 2.02 9.90
C PHE A 144 -0.32 1.22 8.65
N ARG A 145 -0.88 0.01 8.54
CA ARG A 145 -0.66 -0.90 7.42
C ARG A 145 -1.94 -1.12 6.64
N GLY A 146 -1.78 -1.25 5.33
CA GLY A 146 -2.88 -1.58 4.41
C GLY A 146 -3.48 -0.39 3.67
N PRO A 147 -3.92 -0.64 2.43
CA PRO A 147 -4.33 0.40 1.49
C PRO A 147 -5.59 1.16 1.93
N PHE A 148 -6.51 0.51 2.64
CA PHE A 148 -7.75 1.14 3.08
C PHE A 148 -7.51 2.23 4.13
N LEU A 149 -6.63 1.96 5.09
CA LEU A 149 -6.30 2.92 6.14
C LEU A 149 -5.58 4.15 5.59
N ILE A 150 -4.65 3.94 4.68
CA ILE A 150 -3.96 5.05 3.99
C ILE A 150 -4.94 5.87 3.16
N ALA A 151 -5.89 5.24 2.45
CA ALA A 151 -6.91 5.95 1.68
C ALA A 151 -7.83 6.82 2.56
N ASP A 152 -8.20 6.35 3.76
CA ASP A 152 -8.99 7.13 4.70
C ASP A 152 -8.20 8.32 5.28
N LEU A 153 -6.91 8.16 5.54
CA LEU A 153 -6.02 9.26 5.94
C LEU A 153 -5.84 10.29 4.81
N GLU A 154 -5.69 9.86 3.57
CA GLU A 154 -5.62 10.78 2.42
C GLU A 154 -6.95 11.53 2.22
N ARG A 155 -8.08 10.88 2.46
CA ARG A 155 -9.39 11.55 2.47
C ARG A 155 -9.48 12.62 3.57
N LEU A 156 -8.98 12.32 4.77
CA LEU A 156 -8.91 13.32 5.85
C LEU A 156 -8.03 14.50 5.46
N LYS A 157 -6.88 14.24 4.81
CA LYS A 157 -5.99 15.29 4.30
C LYS A 157 -6.74 16.21 3.35
N THR A 158 -7.43 15.65 2.34
CA THR A 158 -8.24 16.42 1.39
C THR A 158 -9.32 17.25 2.08
N ASN A 159 -9.96 16.71 3.12
CA ASN A 159 -10.98 17.43 3.88
C ASN A 159 -10.38 18.61 4.66
N LEU A 160 -9.21 18.45 5.27
CA LEU A 160 -8.51 19.53 6.01
C LEU A 160 -7.96 20.60 5.04
N GLU A 161 -7.37 20.21 3.92
CA GLU A 161 -6.93 21.14 2.87
C GLU A 161 -8.10 21.94 2.32
N GLY A 162 -9.23 21.27 2.03
CA GLY A 162 -10.47 21.91 1.61
C GLY A 162 -10.98 22.89 2.66
N PHE A 163 -10.99 22.50 3.94
CA PHE A 163 -11.38 23.39 5.04
C PHE A 163 -10.53 24.65 5.10
N LEU A 164 -9.22 24.52 4.96
CA LEU A 164 -8.29 25.67 5.02
C LEU A 164 -8.40 26.58 3.79
N THR A 165 -8.70 26.00 2.62
CA THR A 165 -8.80 26.75 1.36
C THR A 165 -10.11 27.55 1.25
N TYR A 166 -11.22 27.06 1.85
CA TYR A 166 -12.51 27.72 1.76
C TYR A 166 -12.62 28.95 2.67
N PRO A 167 -13.28 30.05 2.20
CA PRO A 167 -13.57 31.20 3.02
C PRO A 167 -14.40 30.83 4.25
N PRO A 168 -14.28 31.53 5.39
CA PRO A 168 -15.00 31.23 6.62
C PRO A 168 -16.51 31.06 6.45
N ALA A 169 -17.15 31.87 5.61
CA ALA A 169 -18.58 31.81 5.31
C ALA A 169 -19.02 30.51 4.62
N SER A 170 -18.10 29.78 3.94
CA SER A 170 -18.38 28.51 3.25
C SER A 170 -18.01 27.28 4.08
N ARG A 171 -17.28 27.43 5.18
CA ARG A 171 -16.79 26.33 6.03
C ARG A 171 -17.87 25.48 6.69
N PRO A 172 -19.05 25.99 7.10
CA PRO A 172 -20.10 25.16 7.66
C PRO A 172 -20.55 24.02 6.76
N ARG A 173 -20.45 24.16 5.44
CA ARG A 173 -20.75 23.09 4.48
C ARG A 173 -19.81 21.88 4.61
N HIS A 174 -18.61 22.08 5.14
CA HIS A 174 -17.61 21.05 5.37
C HIS A 174 -17.60 20.52 6.81
N ALA A 175 -18.52 21.00 7.68
CA ALA A 175 -18.57 20.60 9.08
C ALA A 175 -18.82 19.09 9.26
N LYS A 176 -19.69 18.48 8.44
CA LYS A 176 -20.01 17.05 8.55
C LYS A 176 -18.78 16.15 8.24
N PRO A 177 -18.07 16.30 7.10
CA PRO A 177 -16.88 15.48 6.81
C PRO A 177 -15.80 15.59 7.89
N ILE A 178 -15.59 16.76 8.48
CA ILE A 178 -14.62 16.97 9.56
C ILE A 178 -15.07 16.27 10.85
N ARG A 179 -16.34 16.38 11.23
CA ARG A 179 -16.88 15.67 12.40
C ARG A 179 -16.84 14.16 12.25
N ASP A 180 -17.22 13.65 11.08
CA ASP A 180 -17.19 12.22 10.78
C ASP A 180 -15.72 11.71 10.86
N ALA A 181 -14.77 12.48 10.36
CA ALA A 181 -13.34 12.17 10.44
C ALA A 181 -12.82 12.21 11.88
N ALA A 182 -13.25 13.16 12.71
CA ALA A 182 -12.88 13.24 14.13
C ALA A 182 -13.36 12.00 14.89
N ALA A 183 -14.61 11.57 14.65
CA ALA A 183 -15.19 10.38 15.27
C ALA A 183 -14.43 9.10 14.82
N TRP A 184 -14.15 8.98 13.54
CA TRP A 184 -13.39 7.86 12.98
C TRP A 184 -11.96 7.78 13.54
N LEU A 185 -11.23 8.90 13.58
CA LEU A 185 -9.87 8.93 14.16
C LEU A 185 -9.86 8.51 15.63
N LYS A 186 -10.84 8.96 16.41
CA LYS A 186 -10.98 8.61 17.82
C LYS A 186 -11.21 7.11 17.99
N GLN A 187 -12.05 6.51 17.15
CA GLN A 187 -12.28 5.08 17.12
C GLN A 187 -11.00 4.32 16.72
N LEU A 188 -10.30 4.77 15.69
CA LEU A 188 -9.04 4.20 15.23
C LEU A 188 -7.98 4.21 16.35
N ARG A 189 -7.79 5.36 17.01
CA ARG A 189 -6.88 5.47 18.15
C ARG A 189 -7.23 4.46 19.24
N ASN A 190 -8.50 4.37 19.61
CA ASN A 190 -8.92 3.44 20.65
C ASN A 190 -8.65 1.98 20.24
N THR A 191 -8.89 1.62 18.99
CA THR A 191 -8.57 0.28 18.46
C THR A 191 -7.07 -0.02 18.55
N LEU A 192 -6.21 0.94 18.16
CA LEU A 192 -4.76 0.76 18.17
C LEU A 192 -4.17 0.74 19.59
N MET A 193 -4.72 1.57 20.50
CA MET A 193 -4.26 1.65 21.88
C MET A 193 -4.70 0.44 22.73
N HIS A 194 -5.81 -0.20 22.37
CA HIS A 194 -6.38 -1.34 23.09
C HIS A 194 -6.26 -2.66 22.32
N ALA A 195 -5.58 -2.67 21.17
CA ALA A 195 -5.22 -3.92 20.52
C ALA A 195 -4.38 -4.74 21.51
N PRO A 196 -4.77 -6.00 21.85
CA PRO A 196 -3.93 -6.84 22.67
C PRO A 196 -2.57 -6.91 21.98
N HIS A 197 -1.51 -6.58 22.72
CA HIS A 197 -0.16 -6.80 22.23
C HIS A 197 -0.11 -8.28 21.85
N ALA A 198 0.10 -8.56 20.56
CA ALA A 198 0.39 -9.91 20.14
C ALA A 198 1.58 -10.35 21.01
N GLU A 199 1.31 -11.26 21.94
CA GLU A 199 2.32 -11.84 22.78
C GLU A 199 3.43 -12.32 21.85
N ARG A 200 4.61 -11.73 21.95
CA ARG A 200 5.79 -12.31 21.34
C ARG A 200 5.86 -13.70 21.94
N PRO A 201 5.88 -14.78 21.13
CA PRO A 201 6.13 -16.08 21.69
C PRO A 201 7.43 -15.97 22.47
N ALA A 202 7.32 -16.09 23.79
CA ALA A 202 8.49 -16.23 24.62
C ALA A 202 9.13 -17.56 24.20
N TYR A 203 10.21 -17.48 23.44
CA TYR A 203 11.12 -18.60 23.31
C TYR A 203 11.75 -18.76 24.71
N SER A 204 11.15 -19.59 25.52
CA SER A 204 11.83 -20.15 26.66
C SER A 204 12.90 -21.08 26.08
N LEU A 205 14.12 -20.62 26.08
CA LEU A 205 15.27 -21.51 26.11
C LEU A 205 15.24 -22.14 27.51
N ASP A 206 14.55 -23.23 27.62
CA ASP A 206 14.76 -24.13 28.76
C ASP A 206 16.11 -24.80 28.51
N ASP A 207 17.10 -24.29 29.22
CA ASP A 207 18.36 -24.98 29.47
C ASP A 207 18.01 -26.29 30.17
N GLU A 208 18.24 -27.41 29.51
CA GLU A 208 18.32 -28.70 30.13
C GLU A 208 19.79 -29.14 30.19
N ASP A 209 20.17 -29.50 31.40
CA ASP A 209 21.40 -30.09 31.95
C ASP A 209 22.09 -31.17 31.08
#